data_2ea889e1dca448a946ad0ecb279cdc3c
#
_entry.id   2ea889e1dca448a946ad0ecb279cdc3c
#
_cell.length_a   1.000
_cell.length_b   1.000
_cell.length_c   1.000
_cell.angle_alpha   90.00
_cell.angle_beta   90.00
_cell.angle_gamma   90.00
#
_symmetry.space_group_name_H-M   'P 1'
#
loop_
_entity.id
_entity.type
_entity.pdbx_description
1 polymer ?
#
loop_
_entity_poly.entity_id
_entity_poly.type
_entity_poly.pdbx_seq_one_letter_code
_entity_poly.pdbx_strand_id
1 'polypeptide(L)'
;MKGRIELVNSYNEENLKKMFELVNIVFPPKYFIPFEQYAAINKKNPRIRAHCWLGDEMAGFINFYPLTTEAYERFLASKVVFDMSITADDIMLYDDKDHVYDIFIPSIVLNPEFQGKMLGLVLMRGLMMGLKSLKDEGFKLGRLGATAYTDAGMHQLTTYMGLEKVNLLNPTTNIPGFEQTFTDISVTGFCDKAISIIDEYMGFEGL
;
A
#
# COMPACT_ATOMS: atom_id res chain seq x y z
N MET A 1 0.00 -0.38 -23.92
CA MET A 1 -0.35 -1.65 -23.20
C MET A 1 -0.95 -1.24 -21.87
N LYS A 2 -2.18 -1.68 -21.54
CA LYS A 2 -2.86 -1.29 -20.29
C LYS A 2 -2.42 -2.23 -19.16
N GLY A 3 -2.05 -1.68 -18.00
CA GLY A 3 -1.78 -2.46 -16.81
C GLY A 3 -3.07 -3.08 -16.24
N ARG A 4 -3.02 -4.36 -15.83
CA ARG A 4 -4.11 -5.06 -15.15
C ARG A 4 -3.86 -5.06 -13.65
N ILE A 5 -4.86 -4.67 -12.85
CA ILE A 5 -4.83 -4.78 -11.39
C ILE A 5 -5.38 -6.13 -10.96
N GLU A 6 -4.74 -6.70 -9.96
CA GLU A 6 -5.16 -7.89 -9.24
C GLU A 6 -5.12 -7.63 -7.73
N LEU A 7 -6.30 -7.67 -7.08
CA LEU A 7 -6.38 -7.69 -5.62
C LEU A 7 -6.05 -9.09 -5.13
N VAL A 8 -5.07 -9.20 -4.24
CA VAL A 8 -4.61 -10.52 -3.75
C VAL A 8 -5.49 -10.98 -2.60
N ASN A 9 -6.11 -12.15 -2.75
CA ASN A 9 -7.00 -12.76 -1.76
C ASN A 9 -6.46 -14.06 -1.17
N SER A 10 -5.37 -14.59 -1.71
CA SER A 10 -4.75 -15.84 -1.24
C SER A 10 -3.24 -15.76 -1.31
N TYR A 11 -2.58 -16.52 -0.44
CA TYR A 11 -1.13 -16.66 -0.48
C TYR A 11 -0.68 -17.41 -1.74
N ASN A 12 0.28 -16.82 -2.45
CA ASN A 12 0.93 -17.44 -3.60
C ASN A 12 2.43 -17.20 -3.51
N GLU A 13 3.22 -18.26 -3.31
CA GLU A 13 4.66 -18.17 -3.10
C GLU A 13 5.41 -17.75 -4.37
N GLU A 14 4.95 -18.15 -5.55
CA GLU A 14 5.59 -17.75 -6.82
C GLU A 14 5.46 -16.24 -7.05
N ASN A 15 4.26 -15.69 -6.87
CA ASN A 15 4.04 -14.25 -6.94
C ASN A 15 4.85 -13.50 -5.88
N LEU A 16 4.98 -14.08 -4.68
CA LEU A 16 5.77 -13.48 -3.61
C LEU A 16 7.27 -13.43 -3.97
N LYS A 17 7.81 -14.46 -4.62
CA LYS A 17 9.18 -14.46 -5.11
C LYS A 17 9.41 -13.37 -6.16
N LYS A 18 8.49 -13.22 -7.13
CA LYS A 18 8.54 -12.13 -8.12
C LYS A 18 8.54 -10.74 -7.46
N MET A 19 7.70 -10.56 -6.44
CA MET A 19 7.68 -9.31 -5.66
C MET A 19 9.01 -9.08 -4.94
N PHE A 20 9.57 -10.10 -4.30
CA PHE A 20 10.82 -10.02 -3.57
C PHE A 20 12.00 -9.69 -4.49
N GLU A 21 12.05 -10.29 -5.68
CA GLU A 21 13.01 -9.95 -6.73
C GLU A 21 12.88 -8.48 -7.14
N LEU A 22 11.66 -7.99 -7.32
CA LEU A 22 11.41 -6.60 -7.68
C LEU A 22 11.83 -5.63 -6.55
N VAL A 23 11.60 -5.96 -5.28
CA VAL A 23 12.10 -5.18 -4.13
C VAL A 23 13.63 -5.06 -4.19
N ASN A 24 14.33 -6.15 -4.51
CA ASN A 24 15.79 -6.17 -4.61
C ASN A 24 16.35 -5.33 -5.76
N ILE A 25 15.54 -5.10 -6.81
CA ILE A 25 15.90 -4.21 -7.91
C ILE A 25 15.70 -2.73 -7.53
N VAL A 26 14.63 -2.44 -6.79
CA VAL A 26 14.18 -1.06 -6.54
C VAL A 26 14.84 -0.42 -5.32
N PHE A 27 15.02 -1.19 -4.25
CA PHE A 27 15.53 -0.67 -2.98
C PHE A 27 17.01 -1.00 -2.74
N PRO A 28 17.75 -0.10 -2.07
CA PRO A 28 19.09 -0.41 -1.59
C PRO A 28 19.10 -1.60 -0.61
N PRO A 29 20.17 -2.43 -0.60
CA PRO A 29 20.26 -3.61 0.26
C PRO A 29 20.03 -3.37 1.76
N LYS A 30 20.34 -2.17 2.26
CA LYS A 30 20.12 -1.78 3.66
C LYS A 30 18.64 -1.74 4.08
N TYR A 31 17.72 -1.80 3.12
CA TYR A 31 16.28 -1.83 3.36
C TYR A 31 15.63 -3.19 3.07
N PHE A 32 16.47 -4.21 2.84
CA PHE A 32 15.95 -5.55 2.59
C PHE A 32 15.50 -6.20 3.91
N ILE A 33 14.34 -6.84 3.83
CA ILE A 33 13.87 -7.75 4.87
C ILE A 33 14.11 -9.19 4.42
N PRO A 34 14.34 -10.15 5.33
CA PRO A 34 14.45 -11.55 4.95
C PRO A 34 13.18 -12.04 4.24
N PHE A 35 13.37 -12.91 3.24
CA PHE A 35 12.23 -13.48 2.51
C PHE A 35 11.25 -14.19 3.44
N GLU A 36 11.74 -14.86 4.47
CA GLU A 36 10.95 -15.57 5.47
C GLU A 36 10.03 -14.63 6.26
N GLN A 37 10.53 -13.45 6.65
CA GLN A 37 9.71 -12.42 7.30
C GLN A 37 8.63 -11.91 6.36
N TYR A 38 8.98 -11.63 5.11
CA TYR A 38 8.05 -11.19 4.09
C TYR A 38 6.98 -12.25 3.81
N ALA A 39 7.39 -13.52 3.75
CA ALA A 39 6.48 -14.66 3.58
C ALA A 39 5.56 -14.85 4.79
N ALA A 40 6.06 -14.66 6.01
CA ALA A 40 5.25 -14.78 7.23
C ALA A 40 4.13 -13.72 7.27
N ILE A 41 4.44 -12.46 6.95
CA ILE A 41 3.46 -11.38 6.83
C ILE A 41 2.37 -11.76 5.82
N ASN A 42 2.78 -12.28 4.67
CA ASN A 42 1.86 -12.63 3.58
C ASN A 42 1.00 -13.86 3.87
N LYS A 43 1.52 -14.83 4.61
CA LYS A 43 0.77 -16.00 5.09
C LYS A 43 -0.24 -15.60 6.16
N LYS A 44 0.15 -14.65 7.04
CA LYS A 44 -0.76 -14.14 8.08
C LYS A 44 -1.99 -13.48 7.48
N ASN A 45 -1.81 -12.57 6.54
CA ASN A 45 -2.93 -11.93 5.85
C ASN A 45 -2.59 -11.74 4.36
N PRO A 46 -3.14 -12.52 3.45
CA PRO A 46 -2.89 -12.34 2.02
C PRO A 46 -3.60 -11.12 1.41
N ARG A 47 -4.64 -10.58 2.08
CA ARG A 47 -5.46 -9.46 1.60
C ARG A 47 -4.84 -8.09 1.90
N ILE A 48 -3.53 -7.96 1.73
CA ILE A 48 -2.74 -6.79 2.10
C ILE A 48 -2.04 -6.14 0.92
N ARG A 49 -2.50 -6.43 -0.32
CA ARG A 49 -1.84 -5.91 -1.50
C ARG A 49 -2.66 -5.93 -2.77
N ALA A 50 -2.18 -5.15 -3.75
CA ALA A 50 -2.58 -5.27 -5.14
C ALA A 50 -1.34 -5.42 -6.03
N HIS A 51 -1.44 -6.24 -7.06
CA HIS A 51 -0.44 -6.40 -8.10
C HIS A 51 -0.83 -5.64 -9.36
N CYS A 52 0.16 -5.11 -10.08
CA CYS A 52 -0.01 -4.59 -11.43
C CYS A 52 0.75 -5.49 -12.41
N TRP A 53 0.03 -5.97 -13.42
CA TRP A 53 0.55 -6.86 -14.45
C TRP A 53 0.56 -6.17 -15.82
N LEU A 54 1.60 -6.41 -16.61
CA LEU A 54 1.66 -6.11 -18.05
C LEU A 54 1.79 -7.43 -18.80
N GLY A 55 0.69 -7.94 -19.35
CA GLY A 55 0.65 -9.34 -19.79
C GLY A 55 0.87 -10.28 -18.61
N ASP A 56 1.87 -11.14 -18.70
CA ASP A 56 2.23 -12.10 -17.64
C ASP A 56 3.38 -11.61 -16.74
N GLU A 57 3.89 -10.40 -16.98
CA GLU A 57 4.97 -9.82 -16.21
C GLU A 57 4.43 -8.95 -15.07
N MET A 58 4.97 -9.12 -13.86
CA MET A 58 4.64 -8.27 -12.72
C MET A 58 5.35 -6.93 -12.88
N ALA A 59 4.58 -5.90 -13.24
CA ALA A 59 5.09 -4.55 -13.42
C ALA A 59 5.30 -3.81 -12.09
N GLY A 60 4.59 -4.21 -11.04
CA GLY A 60 4.70 -3.61 -9.72
C GLY A 60 3.66 -4.12 -8.75
N PHE A 61 3.72 -3.62 -7.52
CA PHE A 61 2.75 -3.91 -6.47
C PHE A 61 2.66 -2.77 -5.45
N ILE A 62 1.57 -2.76 -4.72
CA ILE A 62 1.36 -1.88 -3.55
C ILE A 62 0.94 -2.73 -2.36
N ASN A 63 1.57 -2.50 -1.21
CA ASN A 63 1.21 -3.11 0.06
C ASN A 63 0.38 -2.13 0.90
N PHE A 64 -0.62 -2.66 1.63
CA PHE A 64 -1.45 -1.91 2.58
C PHE A 64 -1.79 -2.81 3.77
N TYR A 65 -1.09 -2.62 4.87
CA TYR A 65 -1.10 -3.49 6.03
C TYR A 65 -2.11 -3.01 7.08
N PRO A 66 -3.10 -3.83 7.49
CA PRO A 66 -3.86 -3.57 8.72
C PRO A 66 -2.94 -3.84 9.90
N LEU A 67 -2.46 -2.77 10.53
CA LEU A 67 -1.56 -2.89 11.67
C LEU A 67 -2.34 -3.01 12.99
N THR A 68 -1.73 -3.70 13.97
CA THR A 68 -2.16 -3.57 15.35
C THR A 68 -2.00 -2.12 15.80
N THR A 69 -2.78 -1.69 16.80
CA THR A 69 -2.68 -0.32 17.35
C THR A 69 -1.25 0.02 17.79
N GLU A 70 -0.57 -0.92 18.45
CA GLU A 70 0.82 -0.72 18.91
C GLU A 70 1.79 -0.55 17.73
N ALA A 71 1.62 -1.33 16.67
CA ALA A 71 2.45 -1.20 15.46
C ALA A 71 2.22 0.13 14.75
N TYR A 72 0.97 0.57 14.66
CA TYR A 72 0.63 1.86 14.06
C TYR A 72 1.17 3.04 14.88
N GLU A 73 1.09 2.97 16.21
CA GLU A 73 1.68 3.99 17.09
C GLU A 73 3.23 4.01 17.01
N ARG A 74 3.87 2.85 16.77
CA ARG A 74 5.33 2.83 16.46
C ARG A 74 5.63 3.54 15.15
N PHE A 75 4.77 3.41 14.14
CA PHE A 75 4.88 4.18 12.90
C PHE A 75 4.75 5.67 13.16
N LEU A 76 3.72 6.13 13.86
CA LEU A 76 3.52 7.54 14.21
C LEU A 76 4.68 8.11 15.03
N ALA A 77 5.28 7.31 15.90
CA ALA A 77 6.46 7.68 16.65
C ALA A 77 7.76 7.66 15.83
N SER A 78 7.68 7.51 14.50
CA SER A 78 8.83 7.38 13.58
C SER A 78 9.77 6.21 13.90
N LYS A 79 9.27 5.15 14.52
CA LYS A 79 10.03 3.96 14.90
C LYS A 79 9.96 2.84 13.86
N VAL A 80 9.14 3.01 12.83
CA VAL A 80 9.02 2.07 11.72
C VAL A 80 9.88 2.57 10.57
N VAL A 81 10.82 1.73 10.12
CA VAL A 81 11.67 1.99 8.96
C VAL A 81 11.18 1.09 7.84
N PHE A 82 10.30 1.60 6.96
CA PHE A 82 9.60 0.81 5.96
C PHE A 82 8.90 -0.39 6.62
N ASP A 83 8.88 -1.53 5.94
CA ASP A 83 8.41 -2.81 6.49
C ASP A 83 9.49 -3.61 7.24
N MET A 84 10.71 -3.08 7.38
CA MET A 84 11.82 -3.79 8.04
C MET A 84 11.55 -4.14 9.51
N SER A 85 10.81 -3.29 10.21
CA SER A 85 10.47 -3.49 11.63
C SER A 85 9.06 -4.06 11.83
N ILE A 86 8.34 -4.37 10.75
CA ILE A 86 7.01 -4.98 10.79
C ILE A 86 7.15 -6.49 10.72
N THR A 87 6.51 -7.19 11.64
CA THR A 87 6.46 -8.65 11.70
C THR A 87 5.05 -9.16 11.41
N ALA A 88 4.89 -10.48 11.30
CA ALA A 88 3.57 -11.07 11.13
C ALA A 88 2.64 -10.82 12.33
N ASP A 89 3.20 -10.63 13.53
CA ASP A 89 2.41 -10.35 14.74
C ASP A 89 1.83 -8.92 14.73
N ASP A 90 2.44 -8.01 13.99
CA ASP A 90 1.95 -6.64 13.81
C ASP A 90 0.77 -6.56 12.83
N ILE A 91 0.51 -7.63 12.06
CA ILE A 91 -0.51 -7.66 11.00
C ILE A 91 -1.81 -8.26 11.55
N MET A 92 -2.89 -7.53 11.39
CA MET A 92 -4.24 -8.00 11.72
C MET A 92 -4.88 -8.78 10.58
N LEU A 93 -5.81 -9.69 10.94
CA LEU A 93 -6.73 -10.30 9.98
C LEU A 93 -7.99 -9.43 9.86
N TYR A 94 -8.64 -9.47 8.71
CA TYR A 94 -9.97 -8.89 8.53
C TYR A 94 -11.03 -9.92 8.94
N ASP A 95 -11.22 -10.11 10.26
CA ASP A 95 -12.09 -11.13 10.86
C ASP A 95 -13.10 -10.56 11.88
N ASP A 96 -12.92 -9.31 12.31
CA ASP A 96 -13.82 -8.60 13.23
C ASP A 96 -14.37 -7.32 12.56
N LYS A 97 -15.68 -7.28 12.28
CA LYS A 97 -16.33 -6.12 11.65
C LYS A 97 -16.59 -4.98 12.63
N ASP A 98 -16.48 -5.22 13.93
CA ASP A 98 -16.62 -4.18 14.94
C ASP A 98 -15.29 -3.47 15.24
N HIS A 99 -14.18 -4.11 14.89
CA HIS A 99 -12.86 -3.50 15.00
C HIS A 99 -12.64 -2.40 13.95
N VAL A 100 -11.93 -1.33 14.34
CA VAL A 100 -11.50 -0.25 13.45
C VAL A 100 -10.05 -0.49 13.03
N TYR A 101 -9.83 -0.81 11.75
CA TYR A 101 -8.53 -1.16 11.21
C TYR A 101 -7.75 0.08 10.77
N ASP A 102 -6.56 0.27 11.34
CA ASP A 102 -5.60 1.25 10.87
C ASP A 102 -4.72 0.65 9.76
N ILE A 103 -4.64 1.33 8.64
CA ILE A 103 -3.96 0.85 7.44
C ILE A 103 -2.65 1.61 7.24
N PHE A 104 -1.57 0.87 7.06
CA PHE A 104 -0.26 1.41 6.74
C PHE A 104 0.18 0.99 5.33
N ILE A 105 0.64 1.93 4.53
CA ILE A 105 1.20 1.70 3.19
C ILE A 105 2.73 1.75 3.30
N PRO A 106 3.41 0.61 3.48
CA PRO A 106 4.86 0.58 3.61
C PRO A 106 5.59 0.83 2.30
N SER A 107 5.01 0.39 1.18
CA SER A 107 5.68 0.43 -0.11
C SER A 107 4.73 0.44 -1.30
N ILE A 108 5.12 1.23 -2.28
CA ILE A 108 4.63 1.18 -3.66
C ILE A 108 5.86 0.88 -4.51
N VAL A 109 5.87 -0.25 -5.17
CA VAL A 109 7.02 -0.75 -5.93
C VAL A 109 6.65 -0.87 -7.39
N LEU A 110 7.44 -0.26 -8.25
CA LEU A 110 7.28 -0.31 -9.70
C LEU A 110 8.62 -0.69 -10.34
N ASN A 111 8.59 -1.68 -11.22
CA ASN A 111 9.76 -2.06 -11.99
C ASN A 111 10.28 -0.84 -12.77
N PRO A 112 11.59 -0.49 -12.64
CA PRO A 112 12.19 0.67 -13.30
C PRO A 112 11.99 0.69 -14.82
N GLU A 113 11.93 -0.47 -15.47
CA GLU A 113 11.69 -0.59 -16.91
C GLU A 113 10.31 -0.09 -17.35
N PHE A 114 9.37 0.00 -16.42
CA PHE A 114 8.01 0.45 -16.66
C PHE A 114 7.72 1.84 -16.10
N GLN A 115 8.71 2.54 -15.58
CA GLN A 115 8.57 3.93 -15.14
C GLN A 115 8.14 4.84 -16.31
N GLY A 116 7.42 5.90 -15.99
CA GLY A 116 6.87 6.83 -17.01
C GLY A 116 5.62 6.34 -17.74
N LYS A 117 5.15 5.11 -17.49
CA LYS A 117 3.95 4.52 -18.12
C LYS A 117 2.67 4.65 -17.28
N MET A 118 2.63 5.58 -16.34
CA MET A 118 1.50 5.85 -15.43
C MET A 118 1.08 4.63 -14.56
N LEU A 119 1.87 3.56 -14.52
CA LEU A 119 1.52 2.36 -13.75
C LEU A 119 1.51 2.58 -12.23
N GLY A 120 2.18 3.61 -11.73
CA GLY A 120 2.02 4.06 -10.35
C GLY A 120 0.58 4.45 -10.02
N LEU A 121 -0.12 5.13 -10.94
CA LEU A 121 -1.54 5.45 -10.79
C LEU A 121 -2.42 4.20 -10.83
N VAL A 122 -2.06 3.22 -11.67
CA VAL A 122 -2.76 1.92 -11.71
C VAL A 122 -2.64 1.22 -10.36
N LEU A 123 -1.46 1.23 -9.71
CA LEU A 123 -1.27 0.68 -8.36
C LEU A 123 -2.08 1.44 -7.30
N MET A 124 -2.10 2.77 -7.38
CA MET A 124 -2.92 3.60 -6.49
C MET A 124 -4.41 3.27 -6.63
N ARG A 125 -4.89 3.09 -7.86
CA ARG A 125 -6.25 2.63 -8.12
C ARG A 125 -6.50 1.27 -7.47
N GLY A 126 -5.54 0.35 -7.57
CA GLY A 126 -5.60 -0.97 -6.91
C GLY A 126 -5.75 -0.87 -5.39
N LEU A 127 -5.00 0.03 -4.73
CA LEU A 127 -5.17 0.33 -3.31
C LEU A 127 -6.60 0.79 -3.01
N MET A 128 -7.10 1.80 -3.75
CA MET A 128 -8.44 2.35 -3.52
C MET A 128 -9.53 1.30 -3.70
N MET A 129 -9.39 0.43 -4.71
CA MET A 129 -10.29 -0.71 -4.92
C MET A 129 -10.23 -1.69 -3.74
N GLY A 130 -9.05 -1.97 -3.20
CA GLY A 130 -8.87 -2.84 -2.04
C GLY A 130 -9.55 -2.27 -0.79
N LEU A 131 -9.31 -0.99 -0.47
CA LEU A 131 -9.94 -0.32 0.67
C LEU A 131 -11.47 -0.27 0.52
N LYS A 132 -11.97 0.05 -0.68
CA LYS A 132 -13.40 0.05 -0.98
C LYS A 132 -14.01 -1.33 -0.79
N SER A 133 -13.38 -2.39 -1.29
CA SER A 133 -13.85 -3.78 -1.12
C SER A 133 -13.99 -4.14 0.35
N LEU A 134 -13.01 -3.81 1.19
CA LEU A 134 -13.07 -4.03 2.64
C LEU A 134 -14.27 -3.31 3.27
N LYS A 135 -14.48 -2.05 2.90
CA LYS A 135 -15.63 -1.27 3.37
C LYS A 135 -16.96 -1.90 2.93
N ASP A 136 -17.08 -2.30 1.67
CA ASP A 136 -18.28 -2.93 1.12
C ASP A 136 -18.58 -4.28 1.79
N GLU A 137 -17.56 -4.98 2.29
CA GLU A 137 -17.68 -6.19 3.11
C GLU A 137 -18.09 -5.88 4.57
N GLY A 138 -18.13 -4.62 4.97
CA GLY A 138 -18.56 -4.15 6.28
C GLY A 138 -17.44 -3.96 7.30
N PHE A 139 -16.16 -3.98 6.89
CA PHE A 139 -15.04 -3.65 7.78
C PHE A 139 -14.94 -2.13 7.97
N LYS A 140 -14.61 -1.72 9.21
CA LYS A 140 -14.42 -0.32 9.56
C LYS A 140 -12.94 0.04 9.40
N LEU A 141 -12.65 1.07 8.59
CA LEU A 141 -11.30 1.58 8.41
C LEU A 141 -11.13 2.87 9.20
N GLY A 142 -10.06 2.96 9.97
CA GLY A 142 -9.73 4.12 10.79
C GLY A 142 -8.76 5.06 10.09
N ARG A 143 -7.49 4.95 10.44
CA ARG A 143 -6.42 5.79 9.89
C ARG A 143 -5.77 5.14 8.68
N LEU A 144 -5.30 5.97 7.74
CA LEU A 144 -4.44 5.54 6.66
C LEU A 144 -3.12 6.30 6.76
N GLY A 145 -2.03 5.57 6.98
CA GLY A 145 -0.70 6.12 7.06
C GLY A 145 0.19 5.61 5.94
N ALA A 146 1.17 6.40 5.55
CA ALA A 146 2.15 6.02 4.54
C ALA A 146 3.50 6.68 4.79
N THR A 147 4.56 6.13 4.21
CA THR A 147 5.86 6.79 4.10
C THR A 147 6.23 6.96 2.64
N ALA A 148 6.90 8.06 2.30
CA ALA A 148 7.38 8.32 0.96
C ALA A 148 8.92 8.40 0.97
N TYR A 149 9.55 7.63 0.06
CA TYR A 149 11.00 7.62 -0.12
C TYR A 149 11.47 8.56 -1.23
N THR A 150 10.60 8.87 -2.18
CA THR A 150 10.91 9.70 -3.35
C THR A 150 9.94 10.86 -3.50
N ASP A 151 10.35 11.93 -4.19
CA ASP A 151 9.47 13.04 -4.53
C ASP A 151 8.25 12.59 -5.34
N ALA A 152 8.42 11.60 -6.22
CA ALA A 152 7.33 11.00 -6.97
C ALA A 152 6.32 10.31 -6.04
N GLY A 153 6.81 9.55 -5.04
CA GLY A 153 5.96 8.94 -4.02
C GLY A 153 5.23 9.99 -3.19
N MET A 154 5.92 11.05 -2.74
CA MET A 154 5.30 12.16 -2.03
C MET A 154 4.19 12.81 -2.86
N HIS A 155 4.46 13.08 -4.15
CA HIS A 155 3.47 13.64 -5.05
C HIS A 155 2.23 12.74 -5.20
N GLN A 156 2.43 11.42 -5.32
CA GLN A 156 1.32 10.47 -5.38
C GLN A 156 0.46 10.50 -4.12
N LEU A 157 1.07 10.45 -2.95
CA LEU A 157 0.34 10.45 -1.68
C LEU A 157 -0.43 11.75 -1.45
N THR A 158 0.17 12.90 -1.75
CA THR A 158 -0.47 14.21 -1.51
C THR A 158 -1.47 14.58 -2.60
N THR A 159 -1.14 14.40 -3.88
CA THR A 159 -1.95 14.89 -4.99
C THR A 159 -3.11 13.96 -5.33
N TYR A 160 -2.84 12.65 -5.39
CA TYR A 160 -3.88 11.69 -5.79
C TYR A 160 -4.63 11.08 -4.60
N MET A 161 -3.96 10.93 -3.45
CA MET A 161 -4.61 10.41 -2.26
C MET A 161 -5.09 11.50 -1.31
N GLY A 162 -4.62 12.73 -1.44
CA GLY A 162 -4.99 13.82 -0.55
C GLY A 162 -4.51 13.62 0.88
N LEU A 163 -3.42 12.84 1.10
CA LEU A 163 -2.86 12.66 2.42
C LEU A 163 -2.14 13.94 2.85
N GLU A 164 -2.34 14.32 4.10
CA GLU A 164 -1.65 15.46 4.68
C GLU A 164 -0.29 15.04 5.25
N LYS A 165 0.73 15.87 5.02
CA LYS A 165 2.04 15.63 5.61
C LYS A 165 1.99 15.86 7.10
N VAL A 166 2.13 14.81 7.89
CA VAL A 166 2.42 14.93 9.32
C VAL A 166 3.92 15.16 9.50
N ASN A 167 4.33 16.03 10.44
CA ASN A 167 5.73 16.39 10.68
C ASN A 167 6.52 15.23 11.34
N LEU A 168 6.34 14.03 10.82
CA LEU A 168 7.05 12.85 11.23
C LEU A 168 8.21 12.65 10.26
N LEU A 169 9.41 12.91 10.72
CA LEU A 169 10.63 12.44 10.07
C LEU A 169 11.07 11.19 10.78
N ASN A 170 11.24 10.09 10.04
CA ASN A 170 11.90 8.94 10.60
C ASN A 170 13.34 9.35 10.98
N PRO A 171 13.75 9.26 12.26
CA PRO A 171 15.05 9.76 12.70
C PRO A 171 16.24 9.04 12.05
N THR A 172 16.01 7.83 11.52
CA THR A 172 17.07 7.03 10.87
C THR A 172 17.17 7.34 9.37
N THR A 173 16.06 7.68 8.71
CA THR A 173 16.01 7.78 7.24
C THR A 173 15.63 9.16 6.73
N ASN A 174 15.17 10.06 7.61
CA ASN A 174 14.57 11.36 7.23
C ASN A 174 13.39 11.25 6.24
N ILE A 175 12.67 10.13 6.23
CA ILE A 175 11.52 9.91 5.36
C ILE A 175 10.27 10.49 6.03
N PRO A 176 9.53 11.40 5.37
CA PRO A 176 8.30 11.94 5.92
C PRO A 176 7.20 10.88 5.98
N GLY A 177 6.41 10.92 7.04
CA GLY A 177 5.17 10.17 7.14
C GLY A 177 3.96 10.99 6.71
N PHE A 178 2.93 10.33 6.23
CA PHE A 178 1.63 10.91 5.89
C PHE A 178 0.52 10.11 6.56
N GLU A 179 -0.52 10.79 6.98
CA GLU A 179 -1.67 10.15 7.61
C GLU A 179 -2.96 10.81 7.12
N GLN A 180 -3.97 9.98 6.89
CA GLN A 180 -5.35 10.40 6.70
C GLN A 180 -6.24 9.57 7.62
N THR A 181 -7.02 10.22 8.47
CA THR A 181 -8.02 9.55 9.30
C THR A 181 -9.34 9.44 8.54
N PHE A 182 -9.96 8.29 8.60
CA PHE A 182 -11.26 8.03 8.00
C PHE A 182 -12.35 7.87 9.07
N THR A 183 -13.56 8.27 8.71
CA THR A 183 -14.80 7.79 9.31
C THR A 183 -15.43 6.77 8.36
N ASP A 184 -16.38 5.99 8.84
CA ASP A 184 -17.06 4.98 8.01
C ASP A 184 -17.68 5.54 6.73
N ILE A 185 -18.15 6.79 6.75
CA ILE A 185 -18.74 7.45 5.57
C ILE A 185 -17.66 8.01 4.64
N SER A 186 -16.58 8.54 5.20
CA SER A 186 -15.55 9.24 4.43
C SER A 186 -14.65 8.32 3.61
N VAL A 187 -14.46 7.07 4.02
CA VAL A 187 -13.59 6.12 3.30
C VAL A 187 -14.08 5.88 1.88
N THR A 188 -15.38 5.58 1.70
CA THR A 188 -15.94 5.35 0.36
C THR A 188 -15.81 6.60 -0.50
N GLY A 189 -16.21 7.77 0.01
CA GLY A 189 -16.08 9.03 -0.73
C GLY A 189 -14.64 9.39 -1.07
N PHE A 190 -13.70 9.10 -0.17
CA PHE A 190 -12.28 9.26 -0.44
C PHE A 190 -11.80 8.34 -1.58
N CYS A 191 -12.14 7.06 -1.52
CA CYS A 191 -11.76 6.09 -2.55
C CYS A 191 -12.39 6.41 -3.90
N ASP A 192 -13.65 6.75 -3.94
CA ASP A 192 -14.36 7.09 -5.18
C ASP A 192 -13.79 8.36 -5.82
N LYS A 193 -13.47 9.38 -5.01
CA LYS A 193 -12.82 10.60 -5.48
C LYS A 193 -11.42 10.31 -6.05
N ALA A 194 -10.60 9.54 -5.34
CA ALA A 194 -9.27 9.18 -5.80
C ALA A 194 -9.31 8.32 -7.07
N ILE A 195 -10.24 7.36 -7.17
CA ILE A 195 -10.45 6.56 -8.37
C ILE A 195 -10.87 7.47 -9.54
N SER A 196 -11.82 8.37 -9.34
CA SER A 196 -12.28 9.31 -10.38
C SER A 196 -11.14 10.19 -10.91
N ILE A 197 -10.30 10.74 -10.01
CA ILE A 197 -9.13 11.53 -10.41
C ILE A 197 -8.15 10.69 -11.22
N ILE A 198 -7.87 9.46 -10.79
CA ILE A 198 -6.95 8.56 -11.47
C ILE A 198 -7.50 8.15 -12.84
N ASP A 199 -8.79 7.81 -12.92
CA ASP A 199 -9.44 7.40 -14.17
C ASP A 199 -9.47 8.55 -15.19
N GLU A 200 -9.73 9.79 -14.76
CA GLU A 200 -9.63 10.99 -15.59
C GLU A 200 -8.20 11.17 -16.14
N TYR A 201 -7.19 11.07 -15.28
CA TYR A 201 -5.79 11.19 -15.68
C TYR A 201 -5.34 10.11 -16.66
N MET A 202 -5.89 8.90 -16.52
CA MET A 202 -5.55 7.75 -17.37
C MET A 202 -6.38 7.67 -18.64
N GLY A 203 -7.36 8.56 -18.82
CA GLY A 203 -8.31 8.50 -19.93
C GLY A 203 -9.18 7.23 -19.89
N PHE A 204 -9.43 6.68 -18.71
CA PHE A 204 -10.45 5.66 -18.50
C PHE A 204 -11.81 6.37 -18.40
N GLU A 205 -12.50 6.56 -19.51
CA GLU A 205 -13.91 6.90 -19.49
C GLU A 205 -14.69 5.66 -19.03
N GLY A 206 -15.25 5.75 -17.84
CA GLY A 206 -16.26 4.90 -17.24
C GLY A 206 -16.24 3.40 -17.62
N LEU A 207 -15.63 2.55 -16.77
CA LEU A 207 -15.95 1.12 -16.73
C LEU A 207 -17.00 0.86 -15.66
#